data_98dd7e0669da809c6f1856d7741f5d1d
#
_entry.id   98dd7e0669da809c6f1856d7741f5d1d
#
_cell.length_a   1.000
_cell.length_b   1.000
_cell.length_c   1.000
_cell.angle_alpha   90.00
_cell.angle_beta   90.00
_cell.angle_gamma   90.00
#
_symmetry.space_group_name_H-M   'P 1'
#
loop_
_entity.id
_entity.type
_entity.pdbx_description
1 polymer ?
#
loop_
_entity_poly.entity_id
_entity_poly.type
_entity_poly.pdbx_seq_one_letter_code
_entity_poly.pdbx_strand_id
1 'polypeptide(L)'
;MRRKRSQILFNFLPSDTFDHADNGTIGRVSSIVPDEGTDVEGLPKHYILSRIRPQTDSWDRAPDYRASDVRLIAPGDVRFEIFPVTFECSRCRVITQIDRGHLRRDDYEPACQSCGKWFRDTEQLQLVAICKCGKLDSLQVPSHCA
;
A
#
# COMPACT_ATOMS: atom_id res chain seq x y z
N MET A 1 -12.35 -0.56 2.72
CA MET A 1 -12.94 0.73 2.25
C MET A 1 -13.47 0.56 0.83
N ARG A 2 -14.77 0.68 0.62
CA ARG A 2 -15.40 0.48 -0.70
C ARG A 2 -15.26 1.74 -1.55
N ARG A 3 -14.53 1.69 -2.65
CA ARG A 3 -14.30 2.82 -3.57
C ARG A 3 -14.99 2.56 -4.91
N LYS A 4 -15.29 3.63 -5.67
CA LYS A 4 -15.79 3.47 -7.04
C LYS A 4 -14.70 2.83 -7.91
N ARG A 5 -15.08 1.91 -8.81
CA ARG A 5 -14.13 1.19 -9.70
C ARG A 5 -13.16 2.11 -10.44
N SER A 6 -13.65 3.24 -10.95
CA SER A 6 -12.79 4.25 -11.60
C SER A 6 -11.76 4.86 -10.66
N GLN A 7 -12.11 5.10 -9.38
CA GLN A 7 -11.17 5.61 -8.40
C GLN A 7 -10.06 4.62 -8.11
N ILE A 8 -10.38 3.31 -8.02
CA ILE A 8 -9.39 2.27 -7.80
C ILE A 8 -8.38 2.24 -8.95
N LEU A 9 -8.86 2.32 -10.19
CA LEU A 9 -8.00 2.25 -11.37
C LEU A 9 -7.07 3.45 -11.56
N PHE A 10 -7.45 4.63 -11.07
CA PHE A 10 -6.71 5.86 -11.35
C PHE A 10 -6.01 6.47 -10.13
N ASN A 11 -6.46 6.15 -8.92
CA ASN A 11 -5.99 6.82 -7.71
C ASN A 11 -5.52 5.87 -6.60
N PHE A 12 -5.61 4.55 -6.79
CA PHE A 12 -5.28 3.56 -5.77
C PHE A 12 -4.53 2.38 -6.36
N LEU A 13 -3.50 2.65 -7.15
CA LEU A 13 -2.63 1.59 -7.66
C LEU A 13 -1.75 1.02 -6.53
N PRO A 14 -1.32 -0.24 -6.62
CA PRO A 14 -0.37 -0.80 -5.66
C PRO A 14 0.86 0.09 -5.50
N SER A 15 1.22 0.38 -4.26
CA SER A 15 2.26 1.31 -3.81
C SER A 15 1.88 2.80 -3.81
N ASP A 16 0.72 3.21 -4.32
CA ASP A 16 0.25 4.59 -4.15
C ASP A 16 -0.02 4.90 -2.67
N THR A 17 0.24 6.14 -2.29
CA THR A 17 -0.05 6.66 -0.95
C THR A 17 -1.27 7.57 -0.97
N PHE A 18 -2.02 7.60 0.11
CA PHE A 18 -3.22 8.42 0.25
C PHE A 18 -3.48 8.79 1.72
N ASP A 19 -4.21 9.88 1.94
CA ASP A 19 -4.70 10.25 3.26
C ASP A 19 -5.95 9.44 3.60
N HIS A 20 -5.93 8.76 4.74
CA HIS A 20 -7.11 8.03 5.23
C HIS A 20 -8.09 9.01 5.87
N ALA A 21 -9.29 9.09 5.31
CA ALA A 21 -10.27 10.12 5.65
C ALA A 21 -10.76 10.06 7.11
N ASP A 22 -10.78 8.86 7.72
CA ASP A 22 -11.39 8.68 9.03
C ASP A 22 -10.44 9.03 10.19
N ASN A 23 -9.13 8.92 9.96
CA ASN A 23 -8.12 9.13 11.00
C ASN A 23 -6.91 9.96 10.54
N GLY A 24 -6.93 10.52 9.34
CA GLY A 24 -5.87 11.39 8.80
C GLY A 24 -4.48 10.75 8.64
N THR A 25 -4.36 9.45 8.95
CA THR A 25 -3.08 8.76 8.73
C THR A 25 -2.84 8.55 7.25
N ILE A 26 -1.57 8.55 6.86
CA ILE A 26 -1.19 8.20 5.50
C ILE A 26 -1.17 6.69 5.37
N GLY A 27 -1.87 6.19 4.36
CA GLY A 27 -1.87 4.80 3.96
C GLY A 27 -1.14 4.57 2.65
N ARG A 28 -0.65 3.35 2.46
CA ARG A 28 -0.12 2.87 1.18
C ARG A 28 -0.95 1.69 0.70
N VAL A 29 -1.35 1.72 -0.56
CA VAL A 29 -2.07 0.61 -1.19
C VAL A 29 -1.16 -0.61 -1.26
N SER A 30 -1.57 -1.71 -0.62
CA SER A 30 -0.85 -2.97 -0.62
C SER A 30 -1.31 -3.90 -1.75
N SER A 31 -2.60 -3.91 -2.05
CA SER A 31 -3.18 -4.69 -3.15
C SER A 31 -4.57 -4.21 -3.53
N ILE A 32 -4.96 -4.56 -4.75
CA ILE A 32 -6.35 -4.43 -5.22
C ILE A 32 -7.03 -5.79 -5.03
N VAL A 33 -8.18 -5.78 -4.39
CA VAL A 33 -9.02 -6.98 -4.24
C VAL A 33 -9.92 -7.08 -5.48
N PRO A 34 -9.86 -8.19 -6.22
CA PRO A 34 -10.74 -8.38 -7.38
C PRO A 34 -12.19 -8.54 -6.94
N ASP A 35 -13.12 -8.08 -7.76
CA ASP A 35 -14.54 -8.43 -7.67
C ASP A 35 -14.77 -9.74 -8.44
N GLU A 36 -14.63 -10.87 -7.76
CA GLU A 36 -14.62 -12.20 -8.38
C GLU A 36 -15.89 -12.54 -9.16
N GLY A 37 -16.98 -11.87 -8.87
CA GLY A 37 -18.26 -12.02 -9.59
C GLY A 37 -18.34 -11.23 -10.89
N THR A 38 -17.34 -10.43 -11.23
CA THR A 38 -17.42 -9.50 -12.37
C THR A 38 -16.26 -9.69 -13.34
N ASP A 39 -16.37 -10.66 -14.24
CA ASP A 39 -15.49 -10.75 -15.41
C ASP A 39 -15.78 -9.57 -16.35
N VAL A 40 -14.73 -8.90 -16.78
CA VAL A 40 -14.85 -7.84 -17.79
C VAL A 40 -14.79 -8.45 -19.15
N GLU A 41 -15.97 -8.63 -19.76
CA GLU A 41 -16.09 -9.11 -21.13
C GLU A 41 -15.88 -7.98 -22.15
N GLY A 42 -15.54 -8.37 -23.36
CA GLY A 42 -15.43 -7.43 -24.51
C GLY A 42 -14.11 -6.67 -24.59
N LEU A 43 -13.21 -6.78 -23.62
CA LEU A 43 -11.88 -6.19 -23.74
C LEU A 43 -10.93 -7.08 -24.56
N PRO A 44 -10.16 -6.50 -25.49
CA PRO A 44 -9.25 -7.25 -26.35
C PRO A 44 -8.03 -7.75 -25.57
N LYS A 45 -8.12 -8.95 -24.98
CA LYS A 45 -7.04 -9.56 -24.16
C LYS A 45 -5.69 -9.60 -24.88
N HIS A 46 -5.70 -9.93 -26.19
CA HIS A 46 -4.48 -9.92 -27.00
C HIS A 46 -3.79 -8.57 -27.05
N TYR A 47 -4.58 -7.49 -27.20
CA TYR A 47 -4.04 -6.14 -27.19
C TYR A 47 -3.43 -5.79 -25.83
N ILE A 48 -4.13 -6.09 -24.74
CA ILE A 48 -3.63 -5.85 -23.37
C ILE A 48 -2.30 -6.59 -23.15
N LEU A 49 -2.23 -7.88 -23.48
CA LEU A 49 -1.02 -8.67 -23.35
C LEU A 49 0.13 -8.14 -24.22
N SER A 50 -0.15 -7.69 -25.44
CA SER A 50 0.88 -7.09 -26.31
C SER A 50 1.49 -5.82 -25.72
N ARG A 51 0.76 -5.10 -24.86
CA ARG A 51 1.26 -3.90 -24.16
C ARG A 51 2.01 -4.23 -22.87
N ILE A 52 1.68 -5.34 -22.22
CA ILE A 52 2.31 -5.77 -20.97
C ILE A 52 3.63 -6.51 -21.24
N ARG A 53 3.67 -7.39 -22.23
CA ARG A 53 4.85 -8.23 -22.55
C ARG A 53 6.17 -7.46 -22.63
N PRO A 54 6.28 -6.36 -23.38
CA PRO A 54 7.55 -5.63 -23.45
C PRO A 54 8.06 -5.12 -22.10
N GLN A 55 7.16 -4.91 -21.12
CA GLN A 55 7.52 -4.45 -19.79
C GLN A 55 7.98 -5.59 -18.88
N THR A 56 7.54 -6.81 -19.16
CA THR A 56 7.88 -8.02 -18.38
C THR A 56 9.03 -8.82 -18.98
N ASP A 57 9.41 -8.57 -20.22
CA ASP A 57 10.50 -9.30 -20.92
C ASP A 57 11.87 -9.17 -20.22
N SER A 58 12.05 -8.10 -19.42
CA SER A 58 13.27 -7.90 -18.62
C SER A 58 13.23 -8.61 -17.26
N TRP A 59 12.17 -9.28 -16.90
CA TRP A 59 12.06 -10.00 -15.65
C TRP A 59 12.75 -11.37 -15.77
N ASP A 60 13.55 -11.76 -14.77
CA ASP A 60 14.28 -13.05 -14.75
C ASP A 60 13.38 -14.28 -14.94
N ARG A 61 12.09 -14.14 -14.69
CA ARG A 61 11.07 -15.17 -14.85
C ARG A 61 9.81 -14.56 -15.43
N ALA A 62 9.93 -13.95 -16.61
CA ALA A 62 8.75 -13.46 -17.31
C ALA A 62 7.82 -14.64 -17.67
N PRO A 63 6.58 -14.64 -17.19
CA PRO A 63 5.67 -15.73 -17.48
C PRO A 63 5.19 -15.62 -18.92
N ASP A 64 5.20 -16.75 -19.65
CA ASP A 64 4.62 -16.82 -21.01
C ASP A 64 3.12 -17.04 -20.92
N TYR A 65 2.37 -15.95 -20.86
CA TYR A 65 0.90 -15.99 -20.84
C TYR A 65 0.31 -16.09 -22.23
N ARG A 66 -0.63 -17.03 -22.41
CA ARG A 66 -1.57 -17.02 -23.53
C ARG A 66 -2.80 -16.19 -23.15
N ALA A 67 -3.53 -15.66 -24.14
CA ALA A 67 -4.75 -14.90 -23.87
C ALA A 67 -5.83 -15.75 -23.16
N SER A 68 -5.80 -17.07 -23.34
CA SER A 68 -6.66 -18.03 -22.62
C SER A 68 -6.38 -18.10 -21.13
N ASP A 69 -5.14 -17.83 -20.72
CA ASP A 69 -4.69 -17.97 -19.32
C ASP A 69 -4.98 -16.72 -18.49
N VAL A 70 -5.45 -15.66 -19.16
CA VAL A 70 -5.69 -14.35 -18.54
C VAL A 70 -7.17 -14.10 -18.35
N ARG A 71 -7.56 -13.84 -17.12
CA ARG A 71 -8.88 -13.29 -16.75
C ARG A 71 -8.76 -11.81 -16.50
N LEU A 72 -9.68 -11.03 -17.04
CA LEU A 72 -9.82 -9.61 -16.73
C LEU A 72 -10.97 -9.47 -15.74
N ILE A 73 -10.63 -9.08 -14.51
CA ILE A 73 -11.58 -8.97 -13.41
C ILE A 73 -11.67 -7.52 -13.01
N ALA A 74 -12.88 -7.02 -12.76
CA ALA A 74 -13.08 -5.68 -12.28
C ALA A 74 -12.50 -5.51 -10.86
N PRO A 75 -11.92 -4.34 -10.52
CA PRO A 75 -11.49 -4.06 -9.16
C PRO A 75 -12.73 -3.92 -8.26
N GLY A 76 -12.73 -4.61 -7.12
CA GLY A 76 -13.79 -4.54 -6.11
C GLY A 76 -13.45 -3.63 -4.94
N ASP A 77 -12.31 -3.86 -4.33
CA ASP A 77 -11.88 -3.12 -3.14
C ASP A 77 -10.36 -2.89 -3.13
N VAL A 78 -9.89 -2.12 -2.15
CA VAL A 78 -8.48 -1.80 -1.97
C VAL A 78 -8.04 -2.22 -0.57
N ARG A 79 -6.96 -2.99 -0.49
CA ARG A 79 -6.25 -3.22 0.76
C ARG A 79 -5.13 -2.21 0.89
N PHE A 80 -4.95 -1.72 2.08
CA PHE A 80 -3.89 -0.75 2.39
C PHE A 80 -3.24 -1.08 3.74
N GLU A 81 -2.09 -0.50 3.95
CA GLU A 81 -1.34 -0.53 5.21
C GLU A 81 -0.99 0.90 5.63
N ILE A 82 -0.84 1.16 6.91
CA ILE A 82 -0.33 2.44 7.41
C ILE A 82 1.12 2.61 6.93
N PHE A 83 1.41 3.76 6.32
CA PHE A 83 2.74 4.05 5.79
C PHE A 83 2.96 5.57 5.69
N PRO A 84 4.08 6.11 6.21
CA PRO A 84 5.17 5.46 6.97
C PRO A 84 4.74 4.93 8.34
N VAL A 85 5.52 3.98 8.90
CA VAL A 85 5.24 3.34 10.20
C VAL A 85 5.95 4.01 11.38
N THR A 86 6.43 5.22 11.19
CA THR A 86 7.20 5.98 12.19
C THR A 86 6.34 7.09 12.77
N PHE A 87 6.30 7.18 14.09
CA PHE A 87 5.47 8.14 14.82
C PHE A 87 6.32 8.88 15.88
N GLU A 88 6.01 10.15 16.10
CA GLU A 88 6.56 10.93 17.21
C GLU A 88 5.49 11.12 18.28
N CYS A 89 5.76 10.67 19.49
CA CYS A 89 4.82 10.83 20.59
C CYS A 89 4.73 12.28 21.06
N SER A 90 3.55 12.88 20.99
CA SER A 90 3.35 14.26 21.47
C SER A 90 3.51 14.42 22.98
N ARG A 91 3.44 13.31 23.75
CA ARG A 91 3.57 13.34 25.21
C ARG A 91 5.03 13.27 25.68
N CYS A 92 5.81 12.33 25.16
CA CYS A 92 7.18 12.09 25.62
C CYS A 92 8.25 12.36 24.55
N ARG A 93 7.86 12.78 23.35
CA ARG A 93 8.72 13.11 22.19
C ARG A 93 9.56 11.95 21.67
N VAL A 94 9.30 10.74 22.14
CA VAL A 94 9.99 9.53 21.67
C VAL A 94 9.47 9.15 20.30
N ILE A 95 10.40 8.89 19.37
CA ILE A 95 10.09 8.36 18.05
C ILE A 95 9.95 6.85 18.18
N THR A 96 8.82 6.34 17.73
CA THR A 96 8.50 4.91 17.76
C THR A 96 8.28 4.43 16.32
N GLN A 97 8.95 3.36 15.94
CA GLN A 97 8.69 2.66 14.71
C GLN A 97 7.85 1.42 14.99
N ILE A 98 6.70 1.32 14.34
CA ILE A 98 5.75 0.23 14.57
C ILE A 98 6.05 -0.91 13.60
N ASP A 99 6.03 -2.14 14.12
CA ASP A 99 6.18 -3.33 13.27
C ASP A 99 4.97 -3.47 12.34
N ARG A 100 5.24 -3.64 11.04
CA ARG A 100 4.21 -3.86 10.02
C ARG A 100 3.35 -5.09 10.30
N GLY A 101 3.88 -6.09 10.99
CA GLY A 101 3.12 -7.29 11.39
C GLY A 101 1.96 -6.97 12.32
N HIS A 102 2.12 -5.96 13.18
CA HIS A 102 1.07 -5.50 14.08
C HIS A 102 0.00 -4.66 13.35
N LEU A 103 0.40 -3.87 12.35
CA LEU A 103 -0.51 -2.99 11.61
C LEU A 103 -1.47 -3.71 10.66
N ARG A 104 -1.32 -5.01 10.48
CA ARG A 104 -2.22 -5.84 9.65
C ARG A 104 -3.44 -6.36 10.40
N ARG A 105 -3.56 -6.07 11.69
CA ARG A 105 -4.72 -6.44 12.50
C ARG A 105 -5.73 -5.31 12.43
N ASP A 106 -6.96 -5.61 12.10
CA ASP A 106 -8.05 -4.63 11.91
C ASP A 106 -8.35 -3.81 13.17
N ASP A 107 -7.93 -4.30 14.34
CA ASP A 107 -8.14 -3.72 15.66
C ASP A 107 -6.87 -3.12 16.29
N TYR A 108 -5.76 -3.04 15.54
CA TYR A 108 -4.51 -2.54 16.08
C TYR A 108 -4.45 -1.02 16.07
N GLU A 109 -4.50 -0.43 17.25
CA GLU A 109 -4.23 1.00 17.45
C GLU A 109 -2.76 1.20 17.85
N PRO A 110 -1.97 1.93 17.07
CA PRO A 110 -0.56 2.15 17.36
C PRO A 110 -0.36 2.97 18.62
N ALA A 111 0.56 2.55 19.49
CA ALA A 111 0.86 3.21 20.75
C ALA A 111 2.36 3.44 20.94
N CYS A 112 2.68 4.48 21.71
CA CYS A 112 4.05 4.80 22.09
C CYS A 112 4.64 3.71 22.98
N GLN A 113 5.75 3.13 22.59
CA GLN A 113 6.43 2.08 23.36
C GLN A 113 6.99 2.57 24.72
N SER A 114 7.23 3.87 24.85
CA SER A 114 7.76 4.45 26.07
C SER A 114 6.71 4.80 27.13
N CYS A 115 5.60 5.42 26.73
CA CYS A 115 4.60 5.93 27.68
C CYS A 115 3.20 5.33 27.50
N GLY A 116 3.01 4.40 26.56
CA GLY A 116 1.74 3.72 26.30
C GLY A 116 0.64 4.60 25.69
N LYS A 117 0.93 5.87 25.37
CA LYS A 117 -0.06 6.74 24.74
C LYS A 117 -0.36 6.28 23.33
N TRP A 118 -1.64 6.19 22.99
CA TRP A 118 -2.12 5.92 21.63
C TRP A 118 -1.73 7.05 20.68
N PHE A 119 -1.20 6.71 19.52
CA PHE A 119 -0.87 7.69 18.50
C PHE A 119 -2.12 8.24 17.82
N ARG A 120 -2.06 9.52 17.52
CA ARG A 120 -3.01 10.18 16.62
C ARG A 120 -2.35 10.34 15.24
N ASP A 121 -3.17 10.56 14.24
CA ASP A 121 -2.80 10.85 12.87
C ASP A 121 -1.72 11.92 12.73
N THR A 122 -1.87 13.01 13.49
CA THR A 122 -0.90 14.13 13.49
C THR A 122 0.48 13.76 14.05
N GLU A 123 0.63 12.58 14.64
CA GLU A 123 1.87 12.09 15.22
C GLU A 123 2.64 11.15 14.24
N GLN A 124 2.06 10.82 13.10
CA GLN A 124 2.74 10.07 12.05
C GLN A 124 3.81 10.95 11.37
N LEU A 125 5.05 10.50 11.40
CA LEU A 125 6.13 11.19 10.68
C LEU A 125 6.09 10.81 9.21
N GLN A 126 5.84 11.80 8.35
CA GLN A 126 5.71 11.65 6.90
C GLN A 126 7.09 11.60 6.21
N LEU A 127 8.04 10.90 6.83
CA LEU A 127 9.40 10.74 6.31
C LEU A 127 9.58 9.35 5.69
N VAL A 128 10.01 9.32 4.45
CA VAL A 128 10.24 8.09 3.68
C VAL A 128 11.62 8.07 3.06
N ALA A 129 12.20 6.89 2.95
CA ALA A 129 13.37 6.64 2.14
C ALA A 129 12.93 6.24 0.73
N ILE A 130 13.47 6.91 -0.29
CA ILE A 130 13.16 6.64 -1.70
C ILE A 130 14.39 6.04 -2.36
N CYS A 131 14.27 4.80 -2.85
CA CYS A 131 15.30 4.21 -3.69
C CYS A 131 15.25 4.79 -5.11
N LYS A 132 16.40 4.81 -5.79
CA LYS A 132 16.47 5.20 -7.21
C LYS A 132 15.57 4.34 -8.11
N CYS A 133 15.23 3.12 -7.69
CA CYS A 133 14.29 2.25 -8.40
C CYS A 133 12.81 2.60 -8.16
N GLY A 134 12.52 3.67 -7.40
CA GLY A 134 11.16 4.08 -7.05
C GLY A 134 10.56 3.38 -5.82
N LYS A 135 11.25 2.42 -5.21
CA LYS A 135 10.77 1.75 -3.99
C LYS A 135 10.74 2.75 -2.84
N LEU A 136 9.60 2.80 -2.15
CA LEU A 136 9.40 3.59 -0.93
C LEU A 136 9.54 2.68 0.31
N ASP A 137 10.34 3.12 1.28
CA ASP A 137 10.46 2.48 2.59
C ASP A 137 10.30 3.51 3.72
N SER A 138 9.87 3.05 4.89
CA SER A 138 9.89 3.88 6.08
C SER A 138 11.33 4.18 6.49
N LEU A 139 11.58 5.41 6.94
CA LEU A 139 12.88 5.76 7.49
C LEU A 139 13.16 4.89 8.72
N GLN A 140 14.31 4.21 8.73
CA GLN A 140 14.75 3.49 9.91
C GLN A 140 15.42 4.45 10.89
N VAL A 141 14.83 4.58 12.07
CA VAL A 141 15.42 5.39 13.15
C VAL A 141 16.25 4.45 14.03
N PRO A 142 17.58 4.69 14.17
CA PRO A 142 18.40 3.89 15.05
C PRO A 142 17.88 3.96 16.49
N SER A 143 17.80 2.82 17.17
CA SER A 143 17.34 2.72 18.56
C SER A 143 18.32 3.32 19.59
N HIS A 144 19.44 3.88 19.15
CA HIS A 144 20.57 4.29 20.00
C HIS A 144 20.93 5.78 19.87
N CYS A 145 19.95 6.66 19.72
CA CYS A 145 20.18 8.08 20.05
C CYS A 145 19.62 8.32 21.47
N ALA A 146 20.32 7.82 22.45
CA ALA A 146 20.13 8.20 23.85
C ALA A 146 21.24 9.15 24.26
#